data_badb323005ae61431a1c02a2cab5ef8d
#
_entry.id   badb323005ae61431a1c02a2cab5ef8d
#
_cell.length_a   1.000
_cell.length_b   1.000
_cell.length_c   1.000
_cell.angle_alpha   90.00
_cell.angle_beta   90.00
_cell.angle_gamma   90.00
#
_symmetry.space_group_name_H-M   'P 1'
#
loop_
_entity.id
_entity.type
_entity.pdbx_description
1 polymer ?
#
loop_
_entity_poly.entity_id
_entity_poly.type
_entity_poly.pdbx_seq_one_letter_code
_entity_poly.pdbx_strand_id
1 'polypeptide(L)'
;MKKIFLFLICCWTISASAQVQKVNLQASGLTCAMCSKAIYKAVSAISFVDTVLVNIEASTYDIRFDKETTPRFDQIAKAVVDAGFSVANLTVMVNFDKQAVDKNGLFTLDGIQFKLMGTPLASLQGSKKLQLVGKPYMLPKDLKKIPAAQLGNVASNTYLVSLK
;
A
#
# COMPACT_ATOMS: atom_id res chain seq x y z
N MET A 1 30.31 49.75 -20.07
CA MET A 1 30.48 48.68 -19.05
C MET A 1 29.11 48.15 -18.72
N LYS A 2 28.67 47.14 -19.48
CA LYS A 2 27.34 46.55 -19.32
C LYS A 2 27.44 45.44 -18.30
N LYS A 3 26.85 45.64 -17.13
CA LYS A 3 26.68 44.59 -16.10
C LYS A 3 25.55 43.68 -16.54
N ILE A 4 25.89 42.53 -17.09
CA ILE A 4 24.95 41.43 -17.36
C ILE A 4 24.63 40.77 -16.03
N PHE A 5 23.47 41.10 -15.49
CA PHE A 5 22.91 40.44 -14.30
C PHE A 5 22.29 39.11 -14.74
N LEU A 6 23.09 38.06 -14.68
CA LEU A 6 22.66 36.72 -14.99
C LEU A 6 21.76 36.24 -13.82
N PHE A 7 20.46 36.42 -13.98
CA PHE A 7 19.47 35.95 -13.04
C PHE A 7 19.36 34.42 -13.19
N LEU A 8 20.11 33.71 -12.37
CA LEU A 8 20.08 32.26 -12.28
C LEU A 8 18.75 31.89 -11.60
N ILE A 9 17.68 31.75 -12.40
CA ILE A 9 16.41 31.20 -11.96
C ILE A 9 16.65 29.71 -11.74
N CYS A 10 16.94 29.36 -10.48
CA CYS A 10 16.95 27.99 -10.01
C CYS A 10 15.50 27.48 -10.01
N CYS A 11 15.08 26.88 -11.14
CA CYS A 11 13.82 26.14 -11.22
C CYS A 11 13.89 24.98 -10.23
N TRP A 12 13.39 25.19 -9.02
CA TRP A 12 13.05 24.13 -8.10
C TRP A 12 11.89 23.34 -8.74
N THR A 13 12.24 22.31 -9.47
CA THR A 13 11.26 21.31 -9.90
C THR A 13 10.77 20.59 -8.65
N ILE A 14 9.63 21.04 -8.13
CA ILE A 14 8.88 20.31 -7.13
C ILE A 14 8.39 19.05 -7.84
N SER A 15 9.11 17.94 -7.68
CA SER A 15 8.63 16.64 -8.12
C SER A 15 7.43 16.30 -7.26
N ALA A 16 6.23 16.50 -7.79
CA ALA A 16 5.01 15.99 -7.20
C ALA A 16 5.07 14.46 -7.31
N SER A 17 5.47 13.82 -6.21
CA SER A 17 5.51 12.37 -6.12
C SER A 17 4.15 11.90 -5.62
N ALA A 18 3.56 10.94 -6.32
CA ALA A 18 2.45 10.18 -5.78
C ALA A 18 2.95 9.47 -4.51
N GLN A 19 2.25 9.64 -3.40
CA GLN A 19 2.69 9.10 -2.10
C GLN A 19 1.68 8.12 -1.54
N VAL A 20 2.19 7.04 -0.96
CA VAL A 20 1.40 6.13 -0.11
C VAL A 20 0.98 6.90 1.14
N GLN A 21 -0.30 7.22 1.25
CA GLN A 21 -0.81 8.01 2.37
C GLN A 21 -1.01 7.16 3.63
N LYS A 22 -1.63 6.02 3.46
CA LYS A 22 -1.93 5.08 4.54
C LYS A 22 -2.34 3.73 4.00
N VAL A 23 -2.32 2.74 4.88
CA VAL A 23 -2.86 1.41 4.63
C VAL A 23 -4.04 1.17 5.55
N ASN A 24 -5.14 0.65 5.00
CA ASN A 24 -6.24 0.11 5.75
C ASN A 24 -6.10 -1.42 5.79
N LEU A 25 -5.83 -1.95 6.95
CA LEU A 25 -5.79 -3.37 7.26
C LEU A 25 -7.13 -3.78 7.84
N GLN A 26 -7.75 -4.80 7.28
CA GLN A 26 -8.87 -5.50 7.89
C GLN A 26 -8.40 -6.88 8.34
N ALA A 27 -8.55 -7.16 9.61
CA ALA A 27 -8.19 -8.46 10.17
C ALA A 27 -9.44 -9.37 10.31
N SER A 28 -9.19 -10.67 10.37
CA SER A 28 -10.21 -11.70 10.58
C SER A 28 -9.82 -12.59 11.74
N GLY A 29 -10.84 -13.17 12.38
CA GLY A 29 -10.67 -14.01 13.58
C GLY A 29 -10.74 -13.24 14.90
N LEU A 30 -11.13 -11.95 14.84
CA LEU A 30 -11.32 -11.13 16.04
C LEU A 30 -12.65 -11.48 16.71
N THR A 31 -12.59 -11.91 17.95
CA THR A 31 -13.76 -12.24 18.77
C THR A 31 -13.91 -11.33 19.99
N CYS A 32 -12.88 -10.52 20.29
CA CYS A 32 -12.88 -9.66 21.48
C CYS A 32 -11.92 -8.48 21.35
N ALA A 33 -12.11 -7.47 22.21
CA ALA A 33 -11.26 -6.27 22.26
C ALA A 33 -9.77 -6.58 22.54
N MET A 34 -9.48 -7.65 23.29
CA MET A 34 -8.11 -8.08 23.56
C MET A 34 -7.39 -8.56 22.30
N CYS A 35 -8.14 -9.20 21.39
CA CYS A 35 -7.63 -9.62 20.08
C CYS A 35 -7.21 -8.40 19.24
N SER A 36 -8.05 -7.37 19.22
CA SER A 36 -7.75 -6.11 18.54
C SER A 36 -6.51 -5.43 19.12
N LYS A 37 -6.34 -5.47 20.45
CA LYS A 37 -5.16 -4.92 21.13
C LYS A 37 -3.88 -5.70 20.80
N ALA A 38 -3.96 -7.01 20.60
CA ALA A 38 -2.79 -7.83 20.21
C ALA A 38 -2.29 -7.43 18.83
N ILE A 39 -3.19 -7.31 17.84
CA ILE A 39 -2.84 -6.83 16.48
C ILE A 39 -2.29 -5.41 16.53
N TYR A 40 -2.95 -4.50 17.27
CA TYR A 40 -2.47 -3.14 17.45
C TYR A 40 -1.02 -3.11 17.93
N LYS A 41 -0.70 -3.87 18.99
CA LYS A 41 0.67 -3.93 19.52
C LYS A 41 1.66 -4.48 18.50
N ALA A 42 1.29 -5.57 17.80
CA ALA A 42 2.17 -6.20 16.82
C ALA A 42 2.48 -5.26 15.64
N VAL A 43 1.48 -4.54 15.15
CA VAL A 43 1.63 -3.61 14.01
C VAL A 43 2.35 -2.33 14.44
N SER A 44 2.04 -1.77 15.62
CA SER A 44 2.68 -0.56 16.14
C SER A 44 4.15 -0.78 16.52
N ALA A 45 4.60 -2.01 16.68
CA ALA A 45 6.00 -2.33 16.95
C ALA A 45 6.88 -2.33 15.69
N ILE A 46 6.29 -2.20 14.50
CA ILE A 46 7.04 -2.16 13.24
C ILE A 46 7.70 -0.79 13.09
N SER A 47 8.99 -0.77 12.82
CA SER A 47 9.84 0.45 12.85
C SER A 47 9.42 1.56 11.87
N PHE A 48 8.78 1.22 10.75
CA PHE A 48 8.30 2.20 9.77
C PHE A 48 6.85 2.65 9.99
N VAL A 49 6.20 2.16 11.05
CA VAL A 49 4.82 2.55 11.41
C VAL A 49 4.86 3.70 12.39
N ASP A 50 4.25 4.82 12.00
CA ASP A 50 4.11 6.01 12.84
C ASP A 50 2.86 5.91 13.73
N THR A 51 1.70 5.67 13.13
CA THR A 51 0.41 5.71 13.83
C THR A 51 -0.51 4.58 13.38
N VAL A 52 -1.20 3.96 14.34
CA VAL A 52 -2.25 2.97 14.08
C VAL A 52 -3.55 3.43 14.73
N LEU A 53 -4.58 3.70 13.92
CA LEU A 53 -5.93 4.00 14.39
C LEU A 53 -6.80 2.74 14.26
N VAL A 54 -7.41 2.33 15.35
CA VAL A 54 -8.19 1.09 15.42
C VAL A 54 -9.68 1.39 15.40
N ASN A 55 -10.41 0.71 14.51
CA ASN A 55 -11.86 0.60 14.57
C ASN A 55 -12.23 -0.83 14.95
N ILE A 56 -12.65 -1.02 16.19
CA ILE A 56 -12.94 -2.36 16.75
C ILE A 56 -14.18 -2.95 16.09
N GLU A 57 -15.22 -2.15 15.85
CA GLU A 57 -16.48 -2.62 15.26
C GLU A 57 -16.27 -3.17 13.84
N ALA A 58 -15.50 -2.47 13.03
CA ALA A 58 -15.19 -2.88 11.66
C ALA A 58 -14.00 -3.85 11.59
N SER A 59 -13.32 -4.12 12.69
CA SER A 59 -12.05 -4.89 12.71
C SER A 59 -11.00 -4.35 11.75
N THR A 60 -10.91 -3.02 11.66
CA THR A 60 -9.98 -2.33 10.74
C THR A 60 -8.96 -1.48 11.48
N TYR A 61 -7.80 -1.35 10.86
CA TYR A 61 -6.65 -0.60 11.36
C TYR A 61 -6.17 0.33 10.24
N ASP A 62 -6.27 1.63 10.46
CA ASP A 62 -5.67 2.65 9.58
C ASP A 62 -4.24 2.88 10.03
N ILE A 63 -3.28 2.46 9.22
CA ILE A 63 -1.85 2.49 9.52
C ILE A 63 -1.22 3.61 8.71
N ARG A 64 -0.56 4.54 9.39
CA ARG A 64 0.26 5.58 8.78
C ARG A 64 1.73 5.26 8.96
N PHE A 65 2.53 5.71 8.00
CA PHE A 65 3.96 5.44 7.96
C PHE A 65 4.76 6.70 8.27
N ASP A 66 5.95 6.49 8.78
CA ASP A 66 6.95 7.53 8.88
C ASP A 66 7.34 8.01 7.46
N LYS A 67 7.41 9.32 7.26
CA LYS A 67 7.59 9.94 5.93
C LYS A 67 8.93 9.59 5.27
N GLU A 68 9.91 9.22 6.05
CA GLU A 68 11.27 8.92 5.57
C GLU A 68 11.49 7.43 5.29
N THR A 69 10.46 6.60 5.47
CA THR A 69 10.57 5.16 5.35
C THR A 69 9.76 4.61 4.18
N THR A 70 10.28 3.54 3.59
CA THR A 70 9.53 2.77 2.58
C THR A 70 8.74 1.66 3.27
N PRO A 71 7.40 1.69 3.24
CA PRO A 71 6.60 0.68 3.92
C PRO A 71 6.71 -0.69 3.25
N ARG A 72 6.77 -1.72 4.08
CA ARG A 72 6.80 -3.12 3.65
C ARG A 72 5.50 -3.81 4.08
N PHE A 73 4.61 -4.03 3.13
CA PHE A 73 3.27 -4.58 3.41
C PHE A 73 3.33 -6.06 3.83
N ASP A 74 4.36 -6.78 3.40
CA ASP A 74 4.64 -8.14 3.85
C ASP A 74 4.90 -8.22 5.36
N GLN A 75 5.62 -7.23 5.93
CA GLN A 75 5.86 -7.18 7.36
C GLN A 75 4.59 -6.87 8.16
N ILE A 76 3.72 -6.00 7.64
CA ILE A 76 2.41 -5.73 8.27
C ILE A 76 1.58 -7.01 8.31
N ALA A 77 1.46 -7.70 7.17
CA ALA A 77 0.70 -8.93 7.11
C ALA A 77 1.31 -10.03 7.99
N LYS A 78 2.65 -10.14 8.02
CA LYS A 78 3.36 -11.07 8.89
C LYS A 78 3.09 -10.80 10.37
N ALA A 79 3.13 -9.55 10.81
CA ALA A 79 2.85 -9.16 12.19
C ALA A 79 1.45 -9.60 12.64
N VAL A 80 0.44 -9.49 11.76
CA VAL A 80 -0.92 -9.98 12.03
C VAL A 80 -0.96 -11.50 12.17
N VAL A 81 -0.26 -12.21 11.28
CA VAL A 81 -0.20 -13.69 11.30
C VAL A 81 0.56 -14.19 12.54
N ASP A 82 1.66 -13.57 12.88
CA ASP A 82 2.46 -13.90 14.07
C ASP A 82 1.67 -13.64 15.36
N ALA A 83 0.76 -12.66 15.35
CA ALA A 83 -0.16 -12.43 16.47
C ALA A 83 -1.31 -13.45 16.55
N GLY A 84 -1.36 -14.44 15.64
CA GLY A 84 -2.37 -15.52 15.63
C GLY A 84 -3.64 -15.19 14.86
N PHE A 85 -3.64 -14.16 14.02
CA PHE A 85 -4.81 -13.72 13.24
C PHE A 85 -4.56 -13.85 11.73
N SER A 86 -5.60 -13.55 10.94
CA SER A 86 -5.50 -13.55 9.49
C SER A 86 -5.83 -12.17 8.93
N VAL A 87 -5.14 -11.80 7.86
CA VAL A 87 -5.49 -10.61 7.09
C VAL A 87 -6.71 -10.94 6.21
N ALA A 88 -7.80 -10.22 6.42
CA ALA A 88 -8.97 -10.31 5.56
C ALA A 88 -8.82 -9.46 4.31
N ASN A 89 -8.22 -8.28 4.48
CA ASN A 89 -8.00 -7.33 3.39
C ASN A 89 -6.90 -6.35 3.76
N LEU A 90 -6.03 -6.02 2.80
CA LEU A 90 -5.01 -4.99 2.94
C LEU A 90 -5.13 -4.03 1.75
N THR A 91 -5.50 -2.79 2.04
CA THR A 91 -5.77 -1.77 1.02
C THR A 91 -4.85 -0.57 1.22
N VAL A 92 -4.09 -0.24 0.21
CA VAL A 92 -3.21 0.94 0.18
C VAL A 92 -4.00 2.12 -0.37
N MET A 93 -3.99 3.23 0.35
CA MET A 93 -4.58 4.49 -0.09
C MET A 93 -3.49 5.37 -0.66
N VAL A 94 -3.64 5.72 -1.93
CA VAL A 94 -2.65 6.50 -2.67
C VAL A 94 -3.32 7.69 -3.32
N ASN A 95 -2.65 8.83 -3.30
CA ASN A 95 -3.02 9.97 -4.12
C ASN A 95 -2.03 10.07 -5.29
N PHE A 96 -2.52 9.79 -6.49
CA PHE A 96 -1.72 9.87 -7.70
C PHE A 96 -1.84 11.27 -8.32
N ASP A 97 -0.72 11.89 -8.62
CA ASP A 97 -0.73 13.11 -9.44
C ASP A 97 -1.01 12.74 -10.90
N LYS A 98 -0.14 12.00 -11.54
CA LYS A 98 -0.34 11.36 -12.84
C LYS A 98 0.68 10.23 -12.98
N GLN A 99 0.35 9.06 -12.48
CA GLN A 99 1.24 7.92 -12.52
C GLN A 99 1.09 7.15 -13.82
N ALA A 100 2.16 7.08 -14.61
CA ALA A 100 2.20 6.21 -15.78
C ALA A 100 2.22 4.74 -15.37
N VAL A 101 1.47 3.93 -16.09
CA VAL A 101 1.42 2.47 -15.93
C VAL A 101 1.90 1.85 -17.25
N ASP A 102 2.80 0.90 -17.17
CA ASP A 102 3.33 0.25 -18.37
C ASP A 102 2.29 -0.70 -19.00
N LYS A 103 2.62 -1.24 -20.18
CA LYS A 103 1.76 -2.19 -20.93
C LYS A 103 1.46 -3.47 -20.16
N ASN A 104 2.29 -3.82 -19.17
CA ASN A 104 2.15 -5.01 -18.32
C ASN A 104 1.43 -4.70 -17.02
N GLY A 105 0.96 -3.46 -16.82
CA GLY A 105 0.33 -3.01 -15.59
C GLY A 105 1.31 -2.67 -14.46
N LEU A 106 2.61 -2.55 -14.76
CA LEU A 106 3.63 -2.24 -13.76
C LEU A 106 3.76 -0.72 -13.55
N PHE A 107 3.91 -0.32 -12.29
CA PHE A 107 4.27 1.04 -11.91
C PHE A 107 5.04 1.04 -10.59
N THR A 108 5.81 2.08 -10.35
CA THR A 108 6.59 2.26 -9.12
C THR A 108 6.09 3.47 -8.37
N LEU A 109 5.93 3.33 -7.07
CA LEU A 109 5.48 4.37 -6.15
C LEU A 109 6.30 4.30 -4.87
N ASP A 110 6.94 5.39 -4.47
CA ASP A 110 7.82 5.46 -3.28
C ASP A 110 8.86 4.32 -3.23
N GLY A 111 9.43 3.94 -4.39
CA GLY A 111 10.38 2.84 -4.50
C GLY A 111 9.77 1.44 -4.44
N ILE A 112 8.45 1.34 -4.31
CA ILE A 112 7.71 0.07 -4.25
C ILE A 112 7.16 -0.25 -5.64
N GLN A 113 7.39 -1.46 -6.12
CA GLN A 113 6.82 -1.92 -7.39
C GLN A 113 5.43 -2.52 -7.17
N PHE A 114 4.50 -2.09 -8.01
CA PHE A 114 3.14 -2.59 -8.06
C PHE A 114 2.81 -3.13 -9.45
N LYS A 115 2.00 -4.17 -9.48
CA LYS A 115 1.40 -4.71 -10.71
C LYS A 115 -0.11 -4.62 -10.61
N LEU A 116 -0.72 -3.86 -11.50
CA LEU A 116 -2.17 -3.73 -11.59
C LEU A 116 -2.77 -5.01 -12.19
N MET A 117 -3.75 -5.57 -11.52
CA MET A 117 -4.51 -6.72 -11.98
C MET A 117 -5.61 -6.28 -12.96
N GLY A 118 -5.82 -7.04 -14.01
CA GLY A 118 -6.83 -6.76 -15.04
C GLY A 118 -6.28 -5.97 -16.24
N THR A 119 -7.14 -5.22 -16.92
CA THR A 119 -6.73 -4.42 -18.07
C THR A 119 -5.86 -3.26 -17.61
N PRO A 120 -4.62 -3.12 -18.09
CA PRO A 120 -3.76 -2.04 -17.69
C PRO A 120 -4.33 -0.69 -18.14
N LEU A 121 -4.44 0.24 -17.21
CA LEU A 121 -4.76 1.64 -17.51
C LEU A 121 -3.47 2.35 -17.94
N ALA A 122 -3.54 3.24 -18.91
CA ALA A 122 -2.37 4.00 -19.35
C ALA A 122 -1.81 4.92 -18.25
N SER A 123 -2.67 5.38 -17.34
CA SER A 123 -2.27 6.21 -16.20
C SER A 123 -3.26 6.13 -15.04
N LEU A 124 -2.74 6.38 -13.84
CA LEU A 124 -3.52 6.51 -12.59
C LEU A 124 -3.48 7.97 -12.14
N GLN A 125 -4.63 8.53 -11.76
CA GLN A 125 -4.75 9.90 -11.29
C GLN A 125 -5.77 10.02 -10.16
N GLY A 126 -5.52 10.96 -9.23
CA GLY A 126 -6.37 11.23 -8.06
C GLY A 126 -6.25 10.14 -6.98
N SER A 127 -7.10 10.24 -5.98
CA SER A 127 -7.12 9.28 -4.87
C SER A 127 -7.66 7.93 -5.32
N LYS A 128 -6.87 6.89 -5.11
CA LYS A 128 -7.23 5.50 -5.44
C LYS A 128 -7.00 4.59 -4.24
N LYS A 129 -7.79 3.53 -4.19
CA LYS A 129 -7.64 2.43 -3.25
C LYS A 129 -7.09 1.22 -4.01
N LEU A 130 -5.89 0.79 -3.64
CA LEU A 130 -5.23 -0.36 -4.20
C LEU A 130 -5.34 -1.51 -3.20
N GLN A 131 -6.15 -2.50 -3.50
CA GLN A 131 -6.24 -3.71 -2.70
C GLN A 131 -5.10 -4.64 -3.08
N LEU A 132 -4.27 -5.06 -2.09
CA LEU A 132 -3.26 -6.07 -2.31
C LEU A 132 -3.91 -7.44 -2.54
N VAL A 133 -3.44 -8.13 -3.56
CA VAL A 133 -3.97 -9.43 -4.00
C VAL A 133 -2.92 -10.51 -3.78
N GLY A 134 -3.36 -11.65 -3.23
CA GLY A 134 -2.48 -12.77 -2.94
C GLY A 134 -2.32 -13.05 -1.45
N LYS A 135 -1.60 -14.12 -1.14
CA LYS A 135 -1.21 -14.43 0.25
C LYS A 135 -0.02 -13.53 0.63
N PRO A 136 0.04 -13.00 1.85
CA PRO A 136 -0.90 -13.15 2.97
C PRO A 136 -1.94 -12.02 3.10
N TYR A 137 -2.22 -11.26 2.04
CA TYR A 137 -2.95 -9.98 2.07
C TYR A 137 -4.47 -10.12 2.03
N MET A 138 -4.98 -11.34 1.82
CA MET A 138 -6.42 -11.62 1.77
C MET A 138 -6.71 -13.05 2.21
N LEU A 139 -7.99 -13.31 2.55
CA LEU A 139 -8.41 -14.64 2.97
C LEU A 139 -8.32 -15.66 1.82
N PRO A 140 -7.95 -16.91 2.10
CA PRO A 140 -7.87 -17.96 1.08
C PRO A 140 -9.17 -18.17 0.32
N LYS A 141 -10.33 -18.02 0.98
CA LYS A 141 -11.65 -18.13 0.34
C LYS A 141 -11.89 -17.05 -0.75
N ASP A 142 -11.36 -15.84 -0.53
CA ASP A 142 -11.52 -14.74 -1.47
C ASP A 142 -10.49 -14.81 -2.58
N LEU A 143 -9.28 -15.29 -2.27
CA LEU A 143 -8.26 -15.56 -3.27
C LEU A 143 -8.70 -16.63 -4.29
N LYS A 144 -9.44 -17.65 -3.85
CA LYS A 144 -9.99 -18.69 -4.74
C LYS A 144 -11.01 -18.19 -5.76
N LYS A 145 -11.61 -17.02 -5.52
CA LYS A 145 -12.56 -16.38 -6.44
C LYS A 145 -11.85 -15.68 -7.61
N ILE A 146 -10.55 -15.45 -7.49
CA ILE A 146 -9.76 -14.76 -8.51
C ILE A 146 -9.22 -15.80 -9.49
N PRO A 147 -9.46 -15.64 -10.81
CA PRO A 147 -8.93 -16.54 -11.82
C PRO A 147 -7.40 -16.63 -11.76
N ALA A 148 -6.84 -17.83 -11.82
CA ALA A 148 -5.40 -18.04 -11.73
C ALA A 148 -4.61 -17.27 -12.81
N ALA A 149 -5.19 -17.09 -13.99
CA ALA A 149 -4.60 -16.30 -15.07
C ALA A 149 -4.37 -14.82 -14.70
N GLN A 150 -5.15 -14.27 -13.77
CA GLN A 150 -5.01 -12.88 -13.32
C GLN A 150 -3.99 -12.74 -12.19
N LEU A 151 -3.70 -13.79 -11.45
CA LEU A 151 -2.71 -13.78 -10.38
C LEU A 151 -1.29 -13.68 -10.92
N GLY A 152 -0.99 -14.26 -12.09
CA GLY A 152 0.28 -14.18 -12.79
C GLY A 152 1.50 -14.48 -11.90
N ASN A 153 2.66 -14.65 -12.51
CA ASN A 153 3.92 -14.65 -11.75
C ASN A 153 4.32 -13.20 -11.48
N VAL A 154 4.39 -12.84 -10.21
CA VAL A 154 4.84 -11.52 -9.74
C VAL A 154 6.22 -11.69 -9.13
N ALA A 155 7.17 -10.82 -9.49
CA ALA A 155 8.49 -10.83 -8.89
C ALA A 155 8.43 -10.64 -7.37
N SER A 156 9.39 -11.16 -6.65
CA SER A 156 9.41 -11.16 -5.17
C SER A 156 9.30 -9.78 -4.52
N ASN A 157 9.62 -8.72 -5.27
CA ASN A 157 9.58 -7.33 -4.79
C ASN A 157 8.42 -6.52 -5.39
N THR A 158 7.43 -7.19 -5.99
CA THR A 158 6.30 -6.52 -6.65
C THR A 158 4.99 -6.93 -5.98
N TYR A 159 4.17 -5.97 -5.64
CA TYR A 159 2.86 -6.23 -5.05
C TYR A 159 1.78 -6.25 -6.14
N LEU A 160 1.05 -7.36 -6.24
CA LEU A 160 -0.12 -7.44 -7.11
C LEU A 160 -1.27 -6.67 -6.46
N VAL A 161 -1.90 -5.77 -7.22
CA VAL A 161 -2.97 -4.91 -6.72
C VAL A 161 -4.15 -4.86 -7.68
N SER A 162 -5.35 -4.72 -7.11
CA SER A 162 -6.57 -4.39 -7.85
C SER A 162 -7.07 -3.01 -7.43
N LEU A 163 -7.63 -2.28 -8.37
CA LEU A 163 -8.36 -1.03 -8.09
C LEU A 163 -9.71 -1.37 -7.42
N LYS A 164 -10.05 -0.56 -6.41
CA LYS A 164 -11.31 -0.71 -5.67
C LYS A 164 -12.12 0.57 -5.70
#